data_6f590e4a54fa410420870d14cbd1036e
#
_entry.id   6f590e4a54fa410420870d14cbd1036e
#
_cell.length_a   1.000
_cell.length_b   1.000
_cell.length_c   1.000
_cell.angle_alpha   90.00
_cell.angle_beta   90.00
_cell.angle_gamma   90.00
#
_symmetry.space_group_name_H-M   'P 1'
#
loop_
_entity.id
_entity.type
_entity.pdbx_description
1 polymer ?
#
loop_
_entity_poly.entity_id
_entity_poly.type
_entity_poly.pdbx_seq_one_letter_code
_entity_poly.pdbx_strand_id
1 'polypeptide(L)'
;CCQRHGVDWVGGDTTRGPLNLCATVFGEVPRGEAVRRDGARPGDDIWVSGAPGLAALGLASLLDSLDLGEHQAACLRRLQQPIPRVALGLALRGVASAMLDVSDGLLGDLAHILERSRLGAVLEDAALPLAPLLQTGVEMLRARTALLRGGDDYELLFTAAPAQADLL
;
A
#
# COMPACT_ATOMS: atom_id res chain seq x y z
N CYS A 1 -0.11 17.61 9.69
CA CYS A 1 -0.20 16.16 9.45
C CYS A 1 -0.79 15.47 10.68
N CYS A 2 -0.15 15.53 11.85
CA CYS A 2 -0.51 14.78 13.06
C CYS A 2 -1.99 14.95 13.47
N GLN A 3 -2.48 16.18 13.61
CA GLN A 3 -3.88 16.46 13.98
C GLN A 3 -4.91 15.81 13.04
N ARG A 4 -4.62 15.76 11.72
CA ARG A 4 -5.53 15.15 10.74
C ARG A 4 -5.71 13.65 10.96
N HIS A 5 -4.71 12.99 11.53
CA HIS A 5 -4.67 11.54 11.71
C HIS A 5 -4.76 11.12 13.19
N GLY A 6 -5.10 12.05 14.10
CA GLY A 6 -5.25 11.75 15.52
C GLY A 6 -3.94 11.32 16.20
N VAL A 7 -2.81 11.83 15.71
CA VAL A 7 -1.47 11.53 16.26
C VAL A 7 -1.01 12.71 17.10
N ASP A 8 -0.63 12.46 18.34
CA ASP A 8 -0.08 13.47 19.24
C ASP A 8 1.41 13.69 18.92
N TRP A 9 1.79 14.94 18.82
CA TRP A 9 3.20 15.33 18.74
C TRP A 9 3.76 15.44 20.17
N VAL A 10 4.56 14.46 20.55
CA VAL A 10 5.05 14.34 21.95
C VAL A 10 6.47 14.85 22.17
N GLY A 11 7.21 15.16 21.11
CA GLY A 11 8.57 15.67 21.24
C GLY A 11 9.30 15.77 19.92
N GLY A 12 10.54 16.16 19.98
CA GLY A 12 11.46 16.29 18.84
C GLY A 12 12.64 17.17 19.20
N ASP A 13 13.65 17.16 18.34
CA ASP A 13 14.84 17.99 18.44
C ASP A 13 15.19 18.55 17.06
N THR A 14 15.90 19.68 17.06
CA THR A 14 16.38 20.35 15.86
C THR A 14 17.85 20.68 16.03
N THR A 15 18.69 20.12 15.19
CA THR A 15 20.13 20.34 15.24
C THR A 15 20.62 21.01 13.95
N ARG A 16 21.78 21.67 14.03
CA ARG A 16 22.43 22.24 12.87
C ARG A 16 23.15 21.14 12.07
N GLY A 17 22.84 21.03 10.78
CA GLY A 17 23.44 20.03 9.89
C GLY A 17 22.82 20.03 8.50
N PRO A 18 23.12 19.03 7.68
CA PRO A 18 22.40 18.77 6.46
C PRO A 18 20.91 18.55 6.75
N LEU A 19 20.05 18.93 5.80
CA LEU A 19 18.61 18.71 5.96
C LEU A 19 18.33 17.21 6.07
N ASN A 20 17.88 16.79 7.23
CA ASN A 20 17.43 15.42 7.51
C ASN A 20 16.20 15.49 8.41
N LEU A 21 15.14 14.77 8.05
CA LEU A 21 13.92 14.67 8.84
C LEU A 21 13.70 13.20 9.19
N CYS A 22 13.65 12.90 10.48
CA CYS A 22 13.35 11.58 10.99
C CYS A 22 12.13 11.64 11.90
N ALA A 23 11.13 10.82 11.63
CA ALA A 23 9.96 10.70 12.49
C ALA A 23 9.95 9.32 13.15
N THR A 24 9.78 9.30 14.48
CA THR A 24 9.54 8.07 15.23
C THR A 24 8.09 8.06 15.68
N VAL A 25 7.38 6.99 15.35
CA VAL A 25 5.96 6.82 15.67
C VAL A 25 5.79 5.67 16.65
N PHE A 26 5.04 5.92 17.72
CA PHE A 26 4.64 4.91 18.69
C PHE A 26 3.12 4.72 18.60
N GLY A 27 2.66 3.50 18.78
CA GLY A 27 1.24 3.18 18.79
C GLY A 27 0.97 1.99 19.69
N GLU A 28 -0.28 1.81 20.05
CA GLU A 28 -0.76 0.71 20.86
C GLU A 28 -1.80 -0.10 20.09
N VAL A 29 -1.79 -1.40 20.30
CA VAL A 29 -2.80 -2.32 19.79
C VAL A 29 -3.21 -3.25 20.92
N PRO A 30 -4.51 -3.55 21.10
CA PRO A 30 -4.95 -4.50 22.11
C PRO A 30 -4.25 -5.85 21.96
N ARG A 31 -3.97 -6.49 23.08
CA ARG A 31 -3.24 -7.76 23.09
C ARG A 31 -3.97 -8.82 22.26
N GLY A 32 -3.28 -9.38 21.28
CA GLY A 32 -3.81 -10.41 20.38
C GLY A 32 -4.54 -9.89 19.15
N GLU A 33 -4.74 -8.56 19.01
CA GLU A 33 -5.45 -7.95 17.86
C GLU A 33 -4.53 -7.42 16.75
N ALA A 34 -3.21 -7.53 16.92
CA ALA A 34 -2.28 -7.12 15.89
C ALA A 34 -2.41 -8.02 14.64
N VAL A 35 -2.74 -7.42 13.50
CA VAL A 35 -2.69 -8.14 12.22
C VAL A 35 -1.24 -8.13 11.74
N ARG A 36 -0.65 -9.32 11.71
CA ARG A 36 0.79 -9.50 11.44
C ARG A 36 0.99 -9.98 10.01
N ARG A 37 2.21 -9.86 9.47
CA ARG A 37 2.55 -10.36 8.13
C ARG A 37 2.74 -11.88 8.04
N ASP A 38 2.74 -12.60 9.17
CA ASP A 38 2.99 -14.05 9.27
C ASP A 38 1.73 -14.87 9.57
N GLY A 39 0.55 -14.27 9.38
CA GLY A 39 -0.73 -14.88 9.73
C GLY A 39 -1.53 -15.45 8.55
N ALA A 40 -1.05 -15.32 7.30
CA ALA A 40 -1.75 -15.84 6.13
C ALA A 40 -1.94 -17.36 6.19
N ARG A 41 -3.04 -17.84 5.63
CA ARG A 41 -3.44 -19.27 5.67
C ARG A 41 -3.67 -19.80 4.26
N PRO A 42 -3.46 -21.11 4.02
CA PRO A 42 -3.84 -21.72 2.76
C PRO A 42 -5.34 -21.50 2.48
N GLY A 43 -5.65 -21.04 1.27
CA GLY A 43 -7.02 -20.75 0.85
C GLY A 43 -7.51 -19.34 1.16
N ASP A 44 -6.68 -18.48 1.77
CA ASP A 44 -6.99 -17.06 1.89
C ASP A 44 -6.96 -16.38 0.52
N ASP A 45 -7.86 -15.43 0.31
CA ASP A 45 -7.81 -14.49 -0.80
C ASP A 45 -6.83 -13.35 -0.50
N ILE A 46 -6.23 -12.80 -1.56
CA ILE A 46 -5.30 -11.68 -1.50
C ILE A 46 -6.03 -10.41 -1.93
N TRP A 47 -5.99 -9.39 -1.09
CA TRP A 47 -6.65 -8.12 -1.27
C TRP A 47 -5.66 -6.97 -1.22
N VAL A 48 -5.92 -5.95 -2.01
CA VAL A 48 -5.19 -4.68 -1.93
C VAL A 48 -6.15 -3.51 -1.97
N SER A 49 -5.93 -2.54 -1.10
CA SER A 49 -6.75 -1.34 -1.08
C SER A 49 -6.38 -0.34 -2.18
N GLY A 50 -7.33 0.50 -2.55
CA GLY A 50 -7.10 1.65 -3.41
C GLY A 50 -6.65 1.32 -4.83
N ALA A 51 -5.67 2.05 -5.32
CA ALA A 51 -5.15 1.92 -6.68
C ALA A 51 -3.61 1.95 -6.68
N PRO A 52 -2.96 0.84 -6.31
CA PRO A 52 -1.50 0.74 -6.35
C PRO A 52 -0.96 0.97 -7.77
N GLY A 53 0.23 1.55 -7.85
CA GLY A 53 0.92 1.87 -9.09
C GLY A 53 0.69 3.30 -9.58
N LEU A 54 -0.31 4.03 -9.07
CA LEU A 54 -0.50 5.44 -9.45
C LEU A 54 0.65 6.32 -8.94
N ALA A 55 1.24 6.03 -7.78
CA ALA A 55 2.43 6.71 -7.28
C ALA A 55 3.62 6.48 -8.21
N ALA A 56 3.84 5.25 -8.67
CA ALA A 56 4.89 4.91 -9.63
C ALA A 56 4.72 5.62 -10.99
N LEU A 57 3.48 5.75 -11.49
CA LEU A 57 3.21 6.57 -12.68
C LEU A 57 3.52 8.05 -12.44
N GLY A 58 3.19 8.57 -11.26
CA GLY A 58 3.56 9.92 -10.83
C GLY A 58 5.08 10.13 -10.82
N LEU A 59 5.83 9.17 -10.28
CA LEU A 59 7.30 9.19 -10.29
C LEU A 59 7.85 9.16 -11.72
N ALA A 60 7.33 8.29 -12.57
CA ALA A 60 7.75 8.19 -13.98
C ALA A 60 7.46 9.50 -14.77
N SER A 61 6.40 10.22 -14.43
CA SER A 61 6.13 11.53 -15.04
C SER A 61 7.16 12.59 -14.69
N LEU A 62 7.81 12.46 -13.52
CA LEU A 62 8.89 13.37 -13.09
C LEU A 62 10.25 12.98 -13.67
N LEU A 63 10.56 11.69 -13.67
CA LEU A 63 11.89 11.20 -14.02
C LEU A 63 12.04 10.87 -15.50
N ASP A 64 11.02 10.25 -16.10
CA ASP A 64 11.05 9.70 -17.45
C ASP A 64 10.26 10.56 -18.45
N SER A 65 9.77 11.72 -18.02
CA SER A 65 8.92 12.61 -18.86
C SER A 65 7.67 11.90 -19.41
N LEU A 66 7.12 10.94 -18.66
CA LEU A 66 5.88 10.26 -19.02
C LEU A 66 4.73 11.29 -19.03
N ASP A 67 4.09 11.46 -20.17
CA ASP A 67 2.90 12.31 -20.27
C ASP A 67 1.66 11.53 -19.78
N LEU A 68 1.03 12.02 -18.72
CA LEU A 68 -0.20 11.50 -18.14
C LEU A 68 -1.39 12.42 -18.36
N GLY A 69 -1.21 13.51 -19.15
CA GLY A 69 -2.24 14.48 -19.44
C GLY A 69 -2.92 15.02 -18.17
N GLU A 70 -4.24 15.02 -18.16
CA GLU A 70 -5.04 15.51 -17.03
C GLU A 70 -4.86 14.67 -15.72
N HIS A 71 -4.36 13.43 -15.83
CA HIS A 71 -4.16 12.53 -14.70
C HIS A 71 -2.85 12.79 -13.95
N GLN A 72 -1.92 13.56 -14.53
CA GLN A 72 -0.59 13.81 -13.93
C GLN A 72 -0.68 14.38 -12.51
N ALA A 73 -1.51 15.38 -12.30
CA ALA A 73 -1.65 15.99 -10.97
C ALA A 73 -2.22 14.99 -9.92
N ALA A 74 -3.06 14.06 -10.33
CA ALA A 74 -3.60 13.03 -9.45
C ALA A 74 -2.52 12.00 -9.09
N CYS A 75 -1.75 11.52 -10.06
CA CYS A 75 -0.64 10.59 -9.84
C CYS A 75 0.45 11.20 -8.96
N LEU A 76 0.83 12.46 -9.20
CA LEU A 76 1.79 13.18 -8.35
C LEU A 76 1.31 13.35 -6.92
N ARG A 77 0.01 13.61 -6.71
CA ARG A 77 -0.54 13.67 -5.35
C ARG A 77 -0.46 12.32 -4.64
N ARG A 78 -0.66 11.20 -5.34
CA ARG A 78 -0.51 9.85 -4.76
C ARG A 78 0.92 9.61 -4.29
N LEU A 79 1.91 10.01 -5.08
CA LEU A 79 3.33 9.90 -4.74
C LEU A 79 3.71 10.81 -3.55
N GLN A 80 3.33 12.09 -3.60
CA GLN A 80 3.83 13.10 -2.67
C GLN A 80 3.02 13.18 -1.37
N GLN A 81 1.78 12.74 -1.39
CA GLN A 81 0.84 12.83 -0.27
C GLN A 81 -0.02 11.58 -0.17
N PRO A 82 0.59 10.41 0.09
CA PRO A 82 -0.16 9.17 0.27
C PRO A 82 -1.18 9.32 1.40
N ILE A 83 -2.32 8.67 1.25
CA ILE A 83 -3.40 8.73 2.23
C ILE A 83 -3.27 7.53 3.17
N PRO A 84 -2.92 7.73 4.46
CA PRO A 84 -2.83 6.65 5.42
C PRO A 84 -4.17 5.90 5.56
N ARG A 85 -4.14 4.58 5.42
CA ARG A 85 -5.33 3.72 5.49
C ARG A 85 -5.67 3.29 6.91
N VAL A 86 -5.56 4.23 7.87
CA VAL A 86 -5.76 3.95 9.31
C VAL A 86 -7.14 3.36 9.60
N ALA A 87 -8.20 3.97 9.07
CA ALA A 87 -9.57 3.49 9.30
C ALA A 87 -9.76 2.05 8.76
N LEU A 88 -9.23 1.77 7.57
CA LEU A 88 -9.28 0.43 6.98
C LEU A 88 -8.47 -0.56 7.83
N GLY A 89 -7.23 -0.21 8.22
CA GLY A 89 -6.41 -1.06 9.05
C GLY A 89 -7.07 -1.41 10.39
N LEU A 90 -7.83 -0.47 10.98
CA LEU A 90 -8.61 -0.73 12.18
C LEU A 90 -9.81 -1.67 11.92
N ALA A 91 -10.50 -1.48 10.80
CA ALA A 91 -11.64 -2.31 10.41
C ALA A 91 -11.23 -3.76 10.08
N LEU A 92 -10.02 -3.96 9.57
CA LEU A 92 -9.49 -5.27 9.22
C LEU A 92 -9.05 -6.13 10.42
N ARG A 93 -9.02 -5.58 11.64
CA ARG A 93 -8.75 -6.38 12.83
C ARG A 93 -9.81 -7.46 13.01
N GLY A 94 -9.37 -8.71 13.20
CA GLY A 94 -10.26 -9.87 13.30
C GLY A 94 -10.83 -10.35 11.95
N VAL A 95 -10.60 -9.63 10.85
CA VAL A 95 -11.00 -10.00 9.48
C VAL A 95 -9.80 -10.48 8.69
N ALA A 96 -8.76 -9.66 8.57
CA ALA A 96 -7.54 -10.02 7.87
C ALA A 96 -6.71 -11.03 8.67
N SER A 97 -6.17 -12.03 7.98
CA SER A 97 -5.25 -13.03 8.55
C SER A 97 -3.80 -12.53 8.58
N ALA A 98 -3.36 -11.80 7.53
CA ALA A 98 -2.08 -11.11 7.47
C ALA A 98 -2.24 -9.76 6.77
N MET A 99 -1.35 -8.81 7.09
CA MET A 99 -1.40 -7.48 6.50
C MET A 99 -0.04 -6.78 6.56
N LEU A 100 0.25 -5.96 5.56
CA LEU A 100 1.29 -4.95 5.52
C LEU A 100 0.92 -3.83 4.55
N ASP A 101 1.71 -2.78 4.48
CA ASP A 101 1.58 -1.71 3.48
C ASP A 101 2.35 -2.05 2.19
N VAL A 102 1.96 -1.40 1.09
CA VAL A 102 2.65 -1.50 -0.20
C VAL A 102 3.61 -0.32 -0.32
N SER A 103 4.88 -0.55 -0.01
CA SER A 103 5.97 0.43 -0.06
C SER A 103 6.93 0.21 -1.21
N ASP A 104 7.27 -1.05 -1.48
CA ASP A 104 8.30 -1.45 -2.45
C ASP A 104 7.70 -2.10 -3.72
N GLY A 105 6.38 -2.18 -3.76
CA GLY A 105 5.61 -2.75 -4.86
C GLY A 105 4.89 -4.04 -4.48
N LEU A 106 3.73 -4.22 -5.10
CA LEU A 106 2.77 -5.27 -4.73
C LEU A 106 3.40 -6.67 -4.65
N LEU A 107 4.23 -7.05 -5.62
CA LEU A 107 4.87 -8.37 -5.62
C LEU A 107 5.95 -8.51 -4.54
N GLY A 108 6.74 -7.46 -4.32
CA GLY A 108 7.77 -7.45 -3.29
C GLY A 108 7.16 -7.58 -1.90
N ASP A 109 6.16 -6.78 -1.64
CA ASP A 109 5.46 -6.75 -0.36
C ASP A 109 4.64 -8.03 -0.11
N LEU A 110 3.97 -8.56 -1.15
CA LEU A 110 3.31 -9.86 -1.06
C LEU A 110 4.29 -10.99 -0.72
N ALA A 111 5.49 -10.97 -1.32
CA ALA A 111 6.51 -11.96 -1.03
C ALA A 111 6.87 -11.98 0.47
N HIS A 112 6.87 -10.84 1.15
CA HIS A 112 7.10 -10.79 2.61
C HIS A 112 6.01 -11.49 3.43
N ILE A 113 4.73 -11.36 3.04
CA ILE A 113 3.63 -12.13 3.67
C ILE A 113 3.84 -13.63 3.42
N LEU A 114 4.09 -14.01 2.17
CA LEU A 114 4.20 -15.41 1.76
C LEU A 114 5.40 -16.11 2.44
N GLU A 115 6.56 -15.46 2.44
CA GLU A 115 7.76 -15.97 3.10
C GLU A 115 7.53 -16.19 4.60
N ARG A 116 6.98 -15.18 5.29
CA ARG A 116 6.72 -15.25 6.73
C ARG A 116 5.66 -16.25 7.10
N SER A 117 4.66 -16.44 6.23
CA SER A 117 3.59 -17.44 6.40
C SER A 117 3.96 -18.81 5.83
N ARG A 118 5.10 -18.95 5.14
CA ARG A 118 5.57 -20.19 4.48
C ARG A 118 4.58 -20.71 3.45
N LEU A 119 4.04 -19.82 2.64
CA LEU A 119 3.03 -20.09 1.60
C LEU A 119 3.53 -19.68 0.23
N GLY A 120 2.85 -20.17 -0.81
CA GLY A 120 2.87 -19.64 -2.16
C GLY A 120 1.56 -18.97 -2.48
N ALA A 121 1.51 -18.22 -3.58
CA ALA A 121 0.30 -17.61 -4.08
C ALA A 121 0.17 -17.75 -5.58
N VAL A 122 -1.06 -17.68 -6.06
CA VAL A 122 -1.41 -17.55 -7.48
C VAL A 122 -2.14 -16.22 -7.63
N LEU A 123 -1.65 -15.38 -8.52
CA LEU A 123 -2.32 -14.13 -8.90
C LEU A 123 -2.96 -14.34 -10.28
N GLU A 124 -4.27 -14.23 -10.33
CA GLU A 124 -5.00 -14.28 -11.59
C GLU A 124 -4.92 -12.94 -12.29
N ASP A 125 -4.42 -12.94 -13.52
CA ASP A 125 -4.24 -11.72 -14.30
C ASP A 125 -5.53 -10.91 -14.48
N ALA A 126 -6.65 -11.60 -14.67
CA ALA A 126 -7.96 -10.97 -14.82
C ALA A 126 -8.48 -10.28 -13.53
N ALA A 127 -7.93 -10.65 -12.37
CA ALA A 127 -8.30 -10.07 -11.08
C ALA A 127 -7.42 -8.87 -10.69
N LEU A 128 -6.38 -8.56 -11.45
CA LEU A 128 -5.51 -7.42 -11.16
C LEU A 128 -6.27 -6.09 -11.31
N PRO A 129 -6.20 -5.16 -10.32
CA PRO A 129 -6.92 -3.90 -10.34
C PRO A 129 -6.26 -2.86 -11.28
N LEU A 130 -6.19 -3.17 -12.57
CA LEU A 130 -5.51 -2.35 -13.58
C LEU A 130 -6.35 -1.15 -14.07
N ALA A 131 -7.66 -1.17 -13.86
CA ALA A 131 -8.56 -0.16 -14.41
C ALA A 131 -8.17 1.29 -14.06
N PRO A 132 -7.81 1.64 -12.81
CA PRO A 132 -7.40 3.01 -12.48
C PRO A 132 -6.13 3.47 -13.21
N LEU A 133 -5.19 2.55 -13.48
CA LEU A 133 -3.95 2.86 -14.18
C LEU A 133 -4.21 3.04 -15.69
N LEU A 134 -5.02 2.18 -16.28
CA LEU A 134 -5.37 2.26 -17.70
C LEU A 134 -6.16 3.53 -18.03
N GLN A 135 -6.95 4.05 -17.08
CA GLN A 135 -7.64 5.34 -17.24
C GLN A 135 -6.67 6.51 -17.42
N THR A 136 -5.43 6.41 -16.99
CA THR A 136 -4.40 7.44 -17.23
C THR A 136 -3.86 7.45 -18.66
N GLY A 137 -4.33 6.56 -19.53
CA GLY A 137 -3.90 6.47 -20.93
C GLY A 137 -2.59 5.70 -21.14
N VAL A 138 -2.01 5.12 -20.10
CA VAL A 138 -0.79 4.29 -20.25
C VAL A 138 -1.11 2.93 -20.87
N GLU A 139 -0.12 2.38 -21.58
CA GLU A 139 -0.23 1.04 -22.14
C GLU A 139 -0.34 -0.06 -21.07
N MET A 140 -0.97 -1.18 -21.42
CA MET A 140 -1.19 -2.33 -20.55
C MET A 140 0.07 -2.82 -19.85
N LEU A 141 1.20 -2.93 -20.57
CA LEU A 141 2.46 -3.40 -20.00
C LEU A 141 2.97 -2.43 -18.93
N ARG A 142 2.86 -1.10 -19.17
CA ARG A 142 3.26 -0.08 -18.19
C ARG A 142 2.33 -0.10 -16.98
N ALA A 143 1.03 -0.21 -17.18
CA ALA A 143 0.06 -0.34 -16.10
C ALA A 143 0.36 -1.56 -15.21
N ARG A 144 0.62 -2.72 -15.79
CA ARG A 144 1.02 -3.93 -15.06
C ARG A 144 2.32 -3.74 -14.30
N THR A 145 3.33 -3.16 -14.95
CA THR A 145 4.62 -2.90 -14.30
C THR A 145 4.46 -1.96 -13.12
N ALA A 146 3.69 -0.88 -13.28
CA ALA A 146 3.41 0.07 -12.22
C ALA A 146 2.65 -0.59 -11.06
N LEU A 147 1.61 -1.39 -11.33
CA LEU A 147 0.84 -2.11 -10.31
C LEU A 147 1.70 -3.11 -9.54
N LEU A 148 2.46 -3.95 -10.25
CA LEU A 148 3.11 -5.12 -9.65
C LEU A 148 4.46 -4.79 -9.01
N ARG A 149 5.15 -3.76 -9.51
CA ARG A 149 6.52 -3.41 -9.11
C ARG A 149 6.71 -1.94 -8.70
N GLY A 150 5.67 -1.14 -8.84
CA GLY A 150 5.70 0.24 -8.40
C GLY A 150 5.52 0.34 -6.89
N GLY A 151 6.33 1.15 -6.24
CA GLY A 151 6.25 1.43 -4.82
C GLY A 151 5.60 2.79 -4.52
N ASP A 152 5.78 3.24 -3.27
CA ASP A 152 5.33 4.52 -2.73
C ASP A 152 3.80 4.73 -2.68
N ASP A 153 3.02 3.66 -2.79
CA ASP A 153 1.55 3.75 -2.74
C ASP A 153 1.00 3.83 -1.32
N TYR A 154 1.63 3.13 -0.37
CA TYR A 154 1.22 3.01 1.03
C TYR A 154 -0.25 2.60 1.19
N GLU A 155 -0.73 1.77 0.26
CA GLU A 155 -1.98 1.06 0.36
C GLU A 155 -1.82 -0.18 1.25
N LEU A 156 -2.92 -0.77 1.73
CA LEU A 156 -2.85 -2.00 2.52
C LEU A 156 -2.97 -3.22 1.60
N LEU A 157 -2.01 -4.12 1.72
CA LEU A 157 -2.04 -5.47 1.17
C LEU A 157 -2.33 -6.44 2.31
N PHE A 158 -3.36 -7.26 2.15
CA PHE A 158 -3.77 -8.18 3.20
C PHE A 158 -4.34 -9.48 2.63
N THR A 159 -4.39 -10.49 3.48
CA THR A 159 -5.05 -11.77 3.19
C THR A 159 -6.25 -11.96 4.11
N ALA A 160 -7.30 -12.60 3.61
CA ALA A 160 -8.48 -12.91 4.38
C ALA A 160 -9.14 -14.20 3.86
N ALA A 161 -9.82 -14.93 4.74
CA ALA A 161 -10.59 -16.10 4.33
C ALA A 161 -11.71 -15.69 3.35
N PRO A 162 -12.03 -16.50 2.31
CA PRO A 162 -13.10 -16.20 1.35
C PRO A 162 -14.45 -15.91 2.00
N ALA A 163 -14.74 -16.52 3.14
CA ALA A 163 -15.96 -16.27 3.92
C ALA A 163 -16.08 -14.84 4.46
N GLN A 164 -15.00 -14.05 4.44
CA GLN A 164 -14.99 -12.65 4.86
C GLN A 164 -15.21 -11.66 3.69
N ALA A 165 -15.32 -12.15 2.45
CA ALA A 165 -15.42 -11.31 1.25
C ALA A 165 -16.59 -10.32 1.30
N ASP A 166 -17.72 -10.69 1.92
CA ASP A 166 -18.89 -9.81 2.05
C ASP A 166 -18.67 -8.63 3.02
N LEU A 167 -17.59 -8.65 3.79
CA LEU A 167 -17.21 -7.58 4.74
C LEU A 167 -16.17 -6.63 4.14
N LEU A 168 -15.60 -6.96 2.98
CA LEU A 168 -14.50 -6.24 2.30
C LEU A 168 -14.99 -5.45 1.11
#